data_9245d83657619f566a493d42d9fc5a21
#
_entry.id   9245d83657619f566a493d42d9fc5a21
#
_cell.length_a   1.000
_cell.length_b   1.000
_cell.length_c   1.000
_cell.angle_alpha   90.00
_cell.angle_beta   90.00
_cell.angle_gamma   90.00
#
_symmetry.space_group_name_H-M   'P 1'
#
loop_
_entity.id
_entity.type
_entity.pdbx_description
1 polymer ?
#
loop_
_entity_poly.entity_id
_entity_poly.type
_entity_poly.pdbx_seq_one_letter_code
_entity_poly.pdbx_strand_id
1 'polypeptide(L)'
;MNPTTSPLAVLGLGFVLGLRHALDVDHLAAVSTIVSQRRGLWRSSLVGAVWGLGHTASLLAAGVAVIALHAEIPRQLSQALELGVALMLIGLGLNLLRTIRRGATLHVHAHEHGRHHHLHAHVHPADRVAAEPHHHPVVGTRRPFLVGLVHGLAGSAALMLAVLATIPSPTVAFVYIAIFGIGSVGGMMIMSTLLGLPFALAGERFRTIDLALRAAAGIGSIAVGLLLAWQIGTDAGFLA
;
A
#
# COMPACT_ATOMS: atom_id res chain seq x y z
N MET A 1 -9.64 -5.41 -32.19
CA MET A 1 -10.86 -5.20 -31.36
C MET A 1 -12.07 -5.30 -32.26
N ASN A 2 -13.07 -6.08 -31.85
CA ASN A 2 -14.37 -6.07 -32.53
C ASN A 2 -14.95 -4.63 -32.49
N PRO A 3 -15.52 -4.11 -33.55
CA PRO A 3 -16.05 -2.72 -33.63
C PRO A 3 -17.23 -2.44 -32.68
N THR A 4 -17.58 -3.38 -31.82
CA THR A 4 -18.74 -3.35 -30.91
C THR A 4 -18.42 -3.02 -29.44
N THR A 5 -17.15 -2.91 -29.03
CA THR A 5 -16.82 -2.53 -27.63
C THR A 5 -16.99 -1.01 -27.49
N SER A 6 -18.07 -0.60 -26.81
CA SER A 6 -18.30 0.82 -26.54
C SER A 6 -17.18 1.38 -25.64
N PRO A 7 -16.74 2.63 -25.81
CA PRO A 7 -15.78 3.28 -24.93
C PRO A 7 -16.20 3.20 -23.44
N LEU A 8 -17.50 3.29 -23.16
CA LEU A 8 -18.05 3.14 -21.81
C LEU A 8 -17.78 1.75 -21.21
N ALA A 9 -17.84 0.68 -22.01
CA ALA A 9 -17.52 -0.66 -21.52
C ALA A 9 -16.03 -0.79 -21.15
N VAL A 10 -15.13 -0.21 -21.96
CA VAL A 10 -13.69 -0.18 -21.67
C VAL A 10 -13.39 0.60 -20.39
N LEU A 11 -14.03 1.74 -20.19
CA LEU A 11 -13.86 2.57 -19.01
C LEU A 11 -14.44 1.88 -17.76
N GLY A 12 -15.63 1.27 -17.87
CA GLY A 12 -16.22 0.49 -16.79
C GLY A 12 -15.33 -0.70 -16.39
N LEU A 13 -14.74 -1.39 -17.37
CA LEU A 13 -13.75 -2.43 -17.12
C LEU A 13 -12.55 -1.87 -16.37
N GLY A 14 -12.03 -0.71 -16.77
CA GLY A 14 -10.93 -0.05 -16.08
C GLY A 14 -11.21 0.20 -14.59
N PHE A 15 -12.40 0.71 -14.27
CA PHE A 15 -12.81 0.91 -12.89
C PHE A 15 -12.86 -0.39 -12.06
N VAL A 16 -13.50 -1.42 -12.61
CA VAL A 16 -13.61 -2.74 -11.96
C VAL A 16 -12.24 -3.39 -11.78
N LEU A 17 -11.38 -3.33 -12.78
CA LEU A 17 -10.01 -3.82 -12.69
C LEU A 17 -9.19 -3.06 -11.65
N GLY A 18 -9.37 -1.75 -11.55
CA GLY A 18 -8.75 -0.92 -10.51
C GLY A 18 -9.20 -1.33 -9.10
N LEU A 19 -10.51 -1.55 -8.89
CA LEU A 19 -11.03 -2.07 -7.63
C LEU A 19 -10.44 -3.44 -7.27
N ARG A 20 -10.43 -4.36 -8.25
CA ARG A 20 -9.90 -5.71 -8.09
C ARG A 20 -8.40 -5.70 -7.78
N HIS A 21 -7.67 -4.81 -8.42
CA HIS A 21 -6.23 -4.67 -8.24
C HIS A 21 -5.84 -4.40 -6.78
N ALA A 22 -6.67 -3.67 -6.02
CA ALA A 22 -6.46 -3.47 -4.59
C ALA A 22 -6.53 -4.76 -3.75
N LEU A 23 -7.01 -5.87 -4.31
CA LEU A 23 -7.11 -7.19 -3.67
C LEU A 23 -5.86 -8.05 -3.90
N ASP A 24 -4.89 -7.59 -4.66
CA ASP A 24 -3.66 -8.34 -4.92
C ASP A 24 -2.93 -8.62 -3.61
N VAL A 25 -2.34 -9.81 -3.48
CA VAL A 25 -1.78 -10.32 -2.22
C VAL A 25 -0.66 -9.42 -1.68
N ASP A 26 0.15 -8.87 -2.55
CA ASP A 26 1.22 -7.93 -2.23
C ASP A 26 0.68 -6.61 -1.67
N HIS A 27 -0.46 -6.10 -2.19
CA HIS A 27 -1.16 -4.94 -1.68
C HIS A 27 -1.71 -5.20 -0.28
N LEU A 28 -2.38 -6.34 -0.08
CA LEU A 28 -2.91 -6.75 1.21
C LEU A 28 -1.80 -6.91 2.25
N ALA A 29 -0.67 -7.51 1.86
CA ALA A 29 0.49 -7.67 2.72
C ALA A 29 1.11 -6.33 3.13
N ALA A 30 1.31 -5.41 2.18
CA ALA A 30 1.85 -4.08 2.47
C ALA A 30 0.93 -3.29 3.40
N VAL A 31 -0.36 -3.21 3.06
CA VAL A 31 -1.34 -2.42 3.81
C VAL A 31 -1.54 -2.96 5.22
N SER A 32 -1.60 -4.28 5.40
CA SER A 32 -1.78 -4.88 6.71
C SER A 32 -0.68 -4.46 7.70
N THR A 33 0.58 -4.37 7.24
CA THR A 33 1.69 -3.92 8.08
C THR A 33 1.60 -2.45 8.47
N ILE A 34 1.11 -1.59 7.57
CA ILE A 34 1.00 -0.14 7.81
C ILE A 34 -0.21 0.16 8.69
N VAL A 35 -1.35 -0.46 8.40
CA VAL A 35 -2.61 -0.25 9.12
C VAL A 35 -2.55 -0.82 10.53
N SER A 36 -1.85 -1.95 10.74
CA SER A 36 -1.66 -2.53 12.07
C SER A 36 -1.00 -1.57 13.08
N GLN A 37 -0.26 -0.58 12.59
CA GLN A 37 0.39 0.45 13.42
C GLN A 37 -0.51 1.67 13.66
N ARG A 38 -1.73 1.69 13.13
CA ARG A 38 -2.67 2.80 13.23
C ARG A 38 -3.92 2.37 13.99
N ARG A 39 -4.46 3.25 14.82
CA ARG A 39 -5.71 3.02 15.51
C ARG A 39 -6.82 3.85 14.87
N GLY A 40 -7.96 3.20 14.63
CA GLY A 40 -9.17 3.81 14.11
C GLY A 40 -9.36 3.66 12.60
N LEU A 41 -10.61 3.37 12.21
CA LEU A 41 -10.99 3.07 10.83
C LEU A 41 -10.76 4.23 9.87
N TRP A 42 -11.02 5.46 10.30
CA TRP A 42 -10.76 6.66 9.50
C TRP A 42 -9.28 6.80 9.11
N ARG A 43 -8.37 6.57 10.09
CA ARG A 43 -6.93 6.61 9.83
C ARG A 43 -6.48 5.49 8.90
N SER A 44 -7.09 4.32 9.00
CA SER A 44 -6.84 3.20 8.10
C SER A 44 -7.30 3.52 6.68
N SER A 45 -8.48 4.09 6.51
CA SER A 45 -8.99 4.55 5.22
C SER A 45 -8.09 5.61 4.59
N LEU A 46 -7.63 6.58 5.38
CA LEU A 46 -6.72 7.62 4.91
C LEU A 46 -5.36 7.06 4.47
N VAL A 47 -4.84 6.03 5.16
CA VAL A 47 -3.65 5.31 4.71
C VAL A 47 -3.87 4.70 3.32
N GLY A 48 -5.01 4.04 3.10
CA GLY A 48 -5.36 3.47 1.81
C GLY A 48 -5.50 4.52 0.71
N ALA A 49 -6.14 5.66 1.01
CA ALA A 49 -6.28 6.77 0.08
C ALA A 49 -4.92 7.33 -0.35
N VAL A 50 -4.06 7.67 0.62
CA VAL A 50 -2.74 8.27 0.35
C VAL A 50 -1.82 7.29 -0.37
N TRP A 51 -1.86 6.02 0.01
CA TRP A 51 -1.12 4.97 -0.68
C TRP A 51 -1.64 4.77 -2.10
N GLY A 52 -2.96 4.68 -2.29
CA GLY A 52 -3.60 4.58 -3.60
C GLY A 52 -3.26 5.76 -4.51
N LEU A 53 -3.18 6.98 -3.97
CA LEU A 53 -2.74 8.16 -4.73
C LEU A 53 -1.29 8.03 -5.19
N GLY A 54 -0.36 7.59 -4.32
CA GLY A 54 1.02 7.34 -4.71
C GLY A 54 1.13 6.27 -5.80
N HIS A 55 0.39 5.17 -5.64
CA HIS A 55 0.31 4.08 -6.60
C HIS A 55 -0.24 4.55 -7.96
N THR A 56 -1.36 5.26 -7.96
CA THR A 56 -1.97 5.79 -9.18
C THR A 56 -1.07 6.83 -9.87
N ALA A 57 -0.36 7.65 -9.09
CA ALA A 57 0.59 8.63 -9.65
C ALA A 57 1.72 7.94 -10.43
N SER A 58 2.28 6.86 -9.90
CA SER A 58 3.32 6.10 -10.61
C SER A 58 2.80 5.34 -11.81
N LEU A 59 1.61 4.74 -11.73
CA LEU A 59 0.95 4.12 -12.89
C LEU A 59 0.67 5.13 -14.00
N LEU A 60 0.18 6.31 -13.64
CA LEU A 60 -0.07 7.38 -14.60
C LEU A 60 1.24 7.83 -15.27
N ALA A 61 2.30 8.03 -14.48
CA ALA A 61 3.60 8.40 -15.02
C ALA A 61 4.16 7.33 -15.97
N ALA A 62 4.10 6.04 -15.58
CA ALA A 62 4.52 4.93 -16.42
C ALA A 62 3.67 4.82 -17.71
N GLY A 63 2.33 4.93 -17.58
CA GLY A 63 1.41 4.87 -18.71
C GLY A 63 1.63 6.04 -19.70
N VAL A 64 1.83 7.26 -19.18
CA VAL A 64 2.19 8.42 -20.01
C VAL A 64 3.52 8.17 -20.74
N ALA A 65 4.53 7.68 -20.04
CA ALA A 65 5.84 7.39 -20.65
C ALA A 65 5.72 6.35 -21.78
N VAL A 66 5.00 5.25 -21.54
CA VAL A 66 4.76 4.20 -22.54
C VAL A 66 4.02 4.75 -23.76
N ILE A 67 2.96 5.53 -23.56
CA ILE A 67 2.17 6.12 -24.68
C ILE A 67 3.02 7.14 -25.46
N ALA A 68 3.70 8.05 -24.75
CA ALA A 68 4.43 9.16 -25.40
C ALA A 68 5.70 8.69 -26.12
N LEU A 69 6.40 7.70 -25.56
CA LEU A 69 7.66 7.20 -26.10
C LEU A 69 7.47 6.00 -27.04
N HIS A 70 6.23 5.46 -27.14
CA HIS A 70 5.95 4.21 -27.87
C HIS A 70 6.92 3.09 -27.46
N ALA A 71 7.34 3.09 -26.18
CA ALA A 71 8.36 2.21 -25.66
C ALA A 71 7.72 1.01 -24.96
N GLU A 72 8.29 -0.15 -25.20
CA GLU A 72 8.00 -1.34 -24.39
C GLU A 72 8.86 -1.30 -23.13
N ILE A 73 8.30 -1.73 -21.99
CA ILE A 73 9.06 -1.85 -20.75
C ILE A 73 9.93 -3.08 -20.87
N PRO A 74 11.29 -2.95 -20.83
CA PRO A 74 12.17 -4.10 -20.89
C PRO A 74 11.88 -5.07 -19.73
N ARG A 75 11.87 -6.38 -20.02
CA ARG A 75 11.61 -7.42 -19.01
C ARG A 75 12.51 -7.30 -17.79
N GLN A 76 13.78 -6.97 -17.98
CA GLN A 76 14.77 -6.78 -16.91
C GLN A 76 14.37 -5.63 -15.97
N LEU A 77 13.83 -4.52 -16.53
CA LEU A 77 13.37 -3.39 -15.73
C LEU A 77 12.12 -3.77 -14.93
N SER A 78 11.17 -4.48 -15.53
CA SER A 78 9.99 -4.99 -14.83
C SER A 78 10.40 -5.88 -13.66
N GLN A 79 11.25 -6.87 -13.88
CA GLN A 79 11.77 -7.78 -12.86
C GLN A 79 12.52 -7.03 -11.73
N ALA A 80 13.31 -6.02 -12.07
CA ALA A 80 14.01 -5.21 -11.08
C ALA A 80 13.03 -4.40 -10.19
N LEU A 81 11.97 -3.85 -10.77
CA LEU A 81 10.92 -3.14 -10.04
C LEU A 81 10.12 -4.09 -9.13
N GLU A 82 9.77 -5.27 -9.63
CA GLU A 82 9.09 -6.31 -8.85
C GLU A 82 9.95 -6.79 -7.68
N LEU A 83 11.26 -6.97 -7.90
CA LEU A 83 12.21 -7.29 -6.83
C LEU A 83 12.26 -6.16 -5.80
N GLY A 84 12.19 -4.91 -6.23
CA GLY A 84 12.09 -3.74 -5.34
C GLY A 84 10.87 -3.82 -4.42
N VAL A 85 9.71 -4.23 -4.95
CA VAL A 85 8.49 -4.48 -4.15
C VAL A 85 8.67 -5.65 -3.19
N ALA A 86 9.25 -6.76 -3.65
CA ALA A 86 9.54 -7.90 -2.78
C ALA A 86 10.41 -7.49 -1.58
N LEU A 87 11.49 -6.75 -1.81
CA LEU A 87 12.37 -6.22 -0.76
C LEU A 87 11.64 -5.22 0.16
N MET A 88 10.78 -4.38 -0.40
CA MET A 88 9.96 -3.46 0.38
C MET A 88 9.01 -4.21 1.32
N LEU A 89 8.34 -5.26 0.86
CA LEU A 89 7.45 -6.10 1.70
C LEU A 89 8.22 -6.77 2.83
N ILE A 90 9.39 -7.34 2.54
CA ILE A 90 10.28 -7.91 3.56
C ILE A 90 10.67 -6.84 4.58
N GLY A 91 11.07 -5.67 4.12
CA GLY A 91 11.47 -4.54 4.95
C GLY A 91 10.33 -4.05 5.86
N LEU A 92 9.10 -3.96 5.34
CA LEU A 92 7.90 -3.57 6.09
C LEU A 92 7.60 -4.60 7.19
N GLY A 93 7.61 -5.89 6.85
CA GLY A 93 7.36 -6.97 7.79
C GLY A 93 8.41 -7.03 8.90
N LEU A 94 9.70 -6.96 8.54
CA LEU A 94 10.80 -6.92 9.51
C LEU A 94 10.71 -5.72 10.44
N ASN A 95 10.39 -4.54 9.91
CA ASN A 95 10.23 -3.34 10.71
C ASN A 95 9.06 -3.48 11.70
N LEU A 96 7.95 -4.08 11.29
CA LEU A 96 6.82 -4.35 12.17
C LEU A 96 7.21 -5.31 13.29
N LEU A 97 7.87 -6.43 12.98
CA LEU A 97 8.33 -7.41 13.98
C LEU A 97 9.37 -6.82 14.94
N ARG A 98 10.29 -5.98 14.45
CA ARG A 98 11.25 -5.26 15.30
C ARG A 98 10.53 -4.31 16.26
N THR A 99 9.50 -3.61 15.80
CA THR A 99 8.69 -2.71 16.64
C THR A 99 7.98 -3.48 17.74
N ILE A 100 7.42 -4.66 17.45
CA ILE A 100 6.81 -5.55 18.44
C ILE A 100 7.85 -6.01 19.47
N ARG A 101 9.03 -6.49 19.02
CA ARG A 101 10.10 -6.98 19.90
C ARG A 101 10.69 -5.90 20.82
N ARG A 102 10.80 -4.67 20.33
CA ARG A 102 11.34 -3.54 21.12
C ARG A 102 10.37 -3.06 22.19
N GLY A 103 9.23 -3.77 22.36
CA GLY A 103 8.28 -3.47 23.43
C GLY A 103 7.88 -2.00 23.38
N ALA A 104 7.42 -1.52 22.22
CA ALA A 104 6.87 -0.16 22.10
C ALA A 104 5.75 -0.04 23.14
N THR A 105 6.12 0.34 24.36
CA THR A 105 5.19 0.51 25.47
C THR A 105 4.33 1.70 25.15
N LEU A 106 3.05 1.44 24.98
CA LEU A 106 2.06 2.48 24.89
C LEU A 106 1.98 3.12 26.28
N HIS A 107 2.57 4.29 26.45
CA HIS A 107 2.38 5.09 27.64
C HIS A 107 1.14 5.95 27.47
N VAL A 108 0.20 5.75 28.39
CA VAL A 108 -0.94 6.65 28.55
C VAL A 108 -0.61 7.57 29.72
N HIS A 109 -0.39 8.84 29.46
CA HIS A 109 -0.30 9.81 30.55
C HIS A 109 -1.37 10.87 30.44
N ALA A 110 -1.80 11.33 31.60
CA ALA A 110 -2.64 12.48 31.71
C ALA A 110 -1.76 13.74 31.72
N HIS A 111 -2.02 14.67 30.83
CA HIS A 111 -1.42 15.99 30.87
C HIS A 111 -2.46 17.02 31.25
N GLU A 112 -2.04 17.93 32.12
CA GLU A 112 -2.82 19.09 32.53
C GLU A 112 -2.30 20.31 31.79
N HIS A 113 -3.12 20.85 30.89
CA HIS A 113 -2.87 22.13 30.24
C HIS A 113 -3.99 23.10 30.61
N GLY A 114 -3.77 23.93 31.60
CA GLY A 114 -4.76 24.86 32.06
C GLY A 114 -5.94 24.18 32.75
N ARG A 115 -7.18 24.35 32.24
CA ARG A 115 -8.42 23.80 32.82
C ARG A 115 -8.92 22.50 32.18
N HIS A 116 -8.17 21.89 31.27
CA HIS A 116 -8.62 20.69 30.57
C HIS A 116 -7.71 19.48 30.84
N HIS A 117 -8.27 18.45 31.47
CA HIS A 117 -7.66 17.12 31.61
C HIS A 117 -8.04 16.29 30.41
N HIS A 118 -7.04 15.76 29.69
CA HIS A 118 -7.27 14.81 28.62
C HIS A 118 -6.17 13.74 28.59
N LEU A 119 -6.57 12.53 28.21
CA LEU A 119 -5.71 11.36 28.09
C LEU A 119 -5.25 11.20 26.64
N HIS A 120 -3.94 11.13 26.41
CA HIS A 120 -3.43 10.72 25.11
C HIS A 120 -2.55 9.49 25.25
N ALA A 121 -2.58 8.66 24.22
CA ALA A 121 -1.71 7.52 24.08
C ALA A 121 -0.58 7.84 23.10
N HIS A 122 0.68 7.76 23.57
CA HIS A 122 1.86 7.91 22.74
C HIS A 122 2.67 6.62 22.72
N VAL A 123 3.28 6.31 21.57
CA VAL A 123 4.26 5.24 21.44
C VAL A 123 5.64 5.89 21.36
N HIS A 124 6.42 5.76 22.43
CA HIS A 124 7.83 6.14 22.40
C HIS A 124 8.69 4.89 22.16
N PRO A 125 9.74 4.96 21.32
CA PRO A 125 10.84 4.00 21.36
C PRO A 125 11.50 4.08 22.74
N ALA A 126 11.90 2.95 23.33
CA ALA A 126 12.41 2.84 24.69
C ALA A 126 13.62 3.73 25.03
N ASP A 127 14.26 4.34 24.05
CA ASP A 127 15.56 5.00 24.21
C ASP A 127 15.52 6.54 24.17
N ARG A 128 14.33 7.16 24.09
CA ARG A 128 14.23 8.64 24.04
C ARG A 128 13.27 9.19 25.06
N VAL A 129 13.78 9.38 26.24
CA VAL A 129 13.25 10.34 27.23
C VAL A 129 13.85 11.70 26.90
N ALA A 130 13.27 12.38 25.95
CA ALA A 130 13.56 13.80 25.70
C ALA A 130 12.25 14.52 25.43
N ALA A 131 11.98 15.51 26.24
CA ALA A 131 10.85 16.43 26.05
C ALA A 131 11.05 17.21 24.77
N GLU A 132 10.24 16.91 23.74
CA GLU A 132 10.17 17.72 22.53
C GLU A 132 8.83 18.46 22.43
N PRO A 133 8.83 19.70 21.91
CA PRO A 133 7.62 20.52 21.82
C PRO A 133 6.63 19.88 20.84
N HIS A 134 5.37 19.83 21.26
CA HIS A 134 4.27 19.13 20.60
C HIS A 134 3.83 19.84 19.31
N HIS A 135 4.44 19.50 18.19
CA HIS A 135 3.79 19.63 16.90
C HIS A 135 3.11 18.30 16.59
N HIS A 136 1.78 18.28 16.53
CA HIS A 136 1.02 17.13 16.02
C HIS A 136 1.49 16.87 14.58
N PRO A 137 2.24 15.79 14.28
CA PRO A 137 2.49 15.49 12.89
C PRO A 137 1.13 15.08 12.31
N VAL A 138 0.65 15.89 11.37
CA VAL A 138 -0.32 15.43 10.36
C VAL A 138 0.06 13.99 10.06
N VAL A 139 -0.88 13.06 10.21
CA VAL A 139 -0.73 11.62 9.94
C VAL A 139 0.36 11.43 8.92
N GLY A 140 1.48 10.79 9.29
CA GLY A 140 2.68 10.76 8.45
C GLY A 140 2.32 10.17 7.08
N THR A 141 1.83 11.01 6.18
CA THR A 141 1.30 10.69 4.85
C THR A 141 2.42 10.32 3.89
N ARG A 142 3.64 10.77 4.18
CA ARG A 142 4.82 10.51 3.34
C ARG A 142 5.10 9.01 3.17
N ARG A 143 5.06 8.24 4.25
CA ARG A 143 5.38 6.79 4.18
C ARG A 143 4.38 6.00 3.35
N PRO A 144 3.05 6.07 3.59
CA PRO A 144 2.07 5.41 2.72
C PRO A 144 2.19 5.85 1.26
N PHE A 145 2.39 7.14 1.00
CA PHE A 145 2.53 7.66 -0.36
C PHE A 145 3.74 7.08 -1.09
N LEU A 146 4.92 7.09 -0.45
CA LEU A 146 6.15 6.55 -1.04
C LEU A 146 6.08 5.04 -1.26
N VAL A 147 5.48 4.29 -0.32
CA VAL A 147 5.22 2.86 -0.48
C VAL A 147 4.30 2.63 -1.67
N GLY A 148 3.24 3.43 -1.82
CA GLY A 148 2.35 3.37 -2.97
C GLY A 148 3.07 3.69 -4.28
N LEU A 149 3.89 4.72 -4.29
CA LEU A 149 4.65 5.14 -5.48
C LEU A 149 5.58 4.01 -5.97
N VAL A 150 6.34 3.40 -5.06
CA VAL A 150 7.23 2.27 -5.38
C VAL A 150 6.44 1.07 -5.88
N HIS A 151 5.31 0.78 -5.20
CA HIS A 151 4.47 -0.37 -5.53
C HIS A 151 3.82 -0.25 -6.91
N GLY A 152 3.36 0.95 -7.28
CA GLY A 152 2.72 1.17 -8.57
C GLY A 152 3.66 1.12 -9.77
N LEU A 153 4.98 1.19 -9.56
CA LEU A 153 5.96 1.01 -10.62
C LEU A 153 6.21 -0.47 -10.96
N ALA A 154 5.80 -1.39 -10.10
CA ALA A 154 6.08 -2.82 -10.26
C ALA A 154 4.97 -3.54 -11.04
N GLY A 155 5.21 -4.80 -11.38
CA GLY A 155 4.54 -5.66 -12.35
C GLY A 155 3.02 -5.80 -12.33
N SER A 156 2.32 -5.37 -11.26
CA SER A 156 0.86 -5.30 -11.25
C SER A 156 0.30 -4.29 -12.29
N ALA A 157 1.14 -3.40 -12.80
CA ALA A 157 0.86 -2.58 -13.97
C ALA A 157 0.67 -3.39 -15.26
N ALA A 158 1.14 -4.64 -15.31
CA ALA A 158 1.11 -5.44 -16.54
C ALA A 158 -0.31 -5.64 -17.10
N LEU A 159 -1.30 -5.90 -16.24
CA LEU A 159 -2.68 -6.05 -16.67
C LEU A 159 -3.25 -4.72 -17.21
N MET A 160 -2.97 -3.61 -16.53
CA MET A 160 -3.37 -2.27 -16.99
C MET A 160 -2.71 -1.95 -18.33
N LEU A 161 -1.42 -2.21 -18.46
CA LEU A 161 -0.67 -1.98 -19.70
C LEU A 161 -1.11 -2.89 -20.83
N ALA A 162 -1.45 -4.17 -20.55
CA ALA A 162 -1.98 -5.09 -21.55
C ALA A 162 -3.30 -4.58 -22.15
N VAL A 163 -4.22 -4.06 -21.32
CA VAL A 163 -5.46 -3.45 -21.81
C VAL A 163 -5.15 -2.14 -22.54
N LEU A 164 -4.25 -1.31 -21.99
CA LEU A 164 -3.84 -0.06 -22.58
C LEU A 164 -3.30 -0.23 -24.00
N ALA A 165 -2.49 -1.26 -24.25
CA ALA A 165 -1.94 -1.57 -25.56
C ALA A 165 -3.02 -1.92 -26.60
N THR A 166 -4.24 -2.27 -26.17
CA THR A 166 -5.37 -2.54 -27.07
C THR A 166 -6.20 -1.30 -27.43
N ILE A 167 -5.96 -0.17 -26.78
CA ILE A 167 -6.73 1.07 -26.97
C ILE A 167 -6.05 1.94 -28.04
N PRO A 168 -6.66 2.13 -29.22
CA PRO A 168 -6.01 2.84 -30.32
C PRO A 168 -5.99 4.36 -30.13
N SER A 169 -6.89 4.92 -29.29
CA SER A 169 -6.99 6.36 -29.05
C SER A 169 -6.21 6.77 -27.80
N PRO A 170 -5.18 7.63 -27.90
CA PRO A 170 -4.46 8.13 -26.75
C PRO A 170 -5.35 8.79 -25.68
N THR A 171 -6.36 9.55 -26.12
CA THR A 171 -7.31 10.20 -25.21
C THR A 171 -8.10 9.17 -24.38
N VAL A 172 -8.62 8.12 -25.03
CA VAL A 172 -9.32 7.04 -24.33
C VAL A 172 -8.37 6.29 -23.40
N ALA A 173 -7.12 6.09 -23.79
CA ALA A 173 -6.08 5.47 -23.00
C ALA A 173 -5.81 6.26 -21.70
N PHE A 174 -5.66 7.58 -21.79
CA PHE A 174 -5.49 8.43 -20.59
C PHE A 174 -6.70 8.39 -19.66
N VAL A 175 -7.91 8.46 -20.22
CA VAL A 175 -9.15 8.38 -19.43
C VAL A 175 -9.25 7.00 -18.75
N TYR A 176 -8.87 5.93 -19.46
CA TYR A 176 -8.83 4.57 -18.90
C TYR A 176 -7.88 4.48 -17.68
N ILE A 177 -6.65 5.00 -17.79
CA ILE A 177 -5.68 4.99 -16.67
C ILE A 177 -6.25 5.79 -15.48
N ALA A 178 -6.86 6.95 -15.73
CA ALA A 178 -7.44 7.77 -14.69
C ALA A 178 -8.59 7.04 -13.96
N ILE A 179 -9.48 6.40 -14.70
CA ILE A 179 -10.62 5.64 -14.13
C ILE A 179 -10.14 4.39 -13.41
N PHE A 180 -9.16 3.67 -13.96
CA PHE A 180 -8.48 2.57 -13.24
C PHE A 180 -7.88 3.07 -11.93
N GLY A 181 -7.19 4.21 -11.94
CA GLY A 181 -6.62 4.83 -10.75
C GLY A 181 -7.67 5.19 -9.70
N ILE A 182 -8.81 5.75 -10.10
CA ILE A 182 -9.93 6.04 -9.18
C ILE A 182 -10.45 4.74 -8.55
N GLY A 183 -10.66 3.70 -9.34
CA GLY A 183 -11.04 2.38 -8.84
C GLY A 183 -10.03 1.80 -7.86
N SER A 184 -8.74 1.91 -8.19
CA SER A 184 -7.63 1.44 -7.36
C SER A 184 -7.57 2.18 -6.01
N VAL A 185 -7.65 3.51 -6.00
CA VAL A 185 -7.71 4.32 -4.77
C VAL A 185 -8.92 3.92 -3.93
N GLY A 186 -10.11 3.81 -4.54
CA GLY A 186 -11.33 3.39 -3.85
C GLY A 186 -11.19 1.99 -3.24
N GLY A 187 -10.68 1.05 -4.00
CA GLY A 187 -10.40 -0.32 -3.54
C GLY A 187 -9.42 -0.35 -2.36
N MET A 188 -8.31 0.40 -2.45
CA MET A 188 -7.32 0.49 -1.39
C MET A 188 -7.86 1.14 -0.12
N MET A 189 -8.74 2.13 -0.22
CA MET A 189 -9.44 2.72 0.92
C MET A 189 -10.34 1.70 1.61
N ILE A 190 -11.14 0.96 0.84
CA ILE A 190 -12.03 -0.08 1.37
C ILE A 190 -11.20 -1.18 2.04
N MET A 191 -10.20 -1.72 1.37
CA MET A 191 -9.37 -2.81 1.90
C MET A 191 -8.56 -2.39 3.12
N SER A 192 -8.01 -1.18 3.13
CA SER A 192 -7.32 -0.63 4.30
C SER A 192 -8.25 -0.48 5.50
N THR A 193 -9.50 -0.10 5.27
CA THR A 193 -10.51 0.00 6.32
C THR A 193 -10.88 -1.38 6.86
N LEU A 194 -11.13 -2.35 5.97
CA LEU A 194 -11.46 -3.72 6.34
C LEU A 194 -10.32 -4.41 7.11
N LEU A 195 -9.08 -4.27 6.62
CA LEU A 195 -7.91 -4.81 7.31
C LEU A 195 -7.61 -4.07 8.62
N GLY A 196 -8.00 -2.80 8.74
CA GLY A 196 -7.89 -2.02 9.98
C GLY A 196 -8.91 -2.42 11.05
N LEU A 197 -10.03 -3.02 10.67
CA LEU A 197 -11.11 -3.39 11.57
C LEU A 197 -10.69 -4.34 12.70
N PRO A 198 -9.98 -5.46 12.45
CA PRO A 198 -9.50 -6.34 13.52
C PRO A 198 -8.61 -5.62 14.54
N PHE A 199 -7.72 -4.73 14.07
CA PHE A 199 -6.85 -3.96 14.95
C PHE A 199 -7.61 -2.89 15.75
N ALA A 200 -8.67 -2.33 15.17
CA ALA A 200 -9.54 -1.37 15.86
C ALA A 200 -10.38 -2.06 16.94
N LEU A 201 -10.88 -3.27 16.69
CA LEU A 201 -11.69 -4.06 17.62
C LEU A 201 -10.87 -4.72 18.72
N ALA A 202 -9.66 -5.23 18.38
CA ALA A 202 -8.78 -5.86 19.36
C ALA A 202 -8.32 -4.85 20.42
N GLY A 203 -7.96 -3.63 20.01
CA GLY A 203 -7.64 -2.49 20.85
C GLY A 203 -6.76 -2.83 22.08
N GLU A 204 -6.93 -2.06 23.15
CA GLU A 204 -6.22 -2.29 24.43
C GLU A 204 -6.80 -3.47 25.21
N ARG A 205 -8.07 -3.80 24.98
CA ARG A 205 -8.79 -4.83 25.72
C ARG A 205 -8.25 -6.23 25.47
N PHE A 206 -7.73 -6.48 24.26
CA PHE A 206 -7.23 -7.80 23.85
C PHE A 206 -5.77 -7.72 23.34
N ARG A 207 -4.86 -7.25 24.21
CA ARG A 207 -3.45 -7.02 23.85
C ARG A 207 -2.78 -8.23 23.19
N THR A 208 -3.07 -9.44 23.66
CA THR A 208 -2.52 -10.67 23.07
C THR A 208 -2.98 -10.88 21.63
N ILE A 209 -4.27 -10.63 21.37
CA ILE A 209 -4.85 -10.73 20.02
C ILE A 209 -4.25 -9.65 19.10
N ASP A 210 -4.15 -8.40 19.57
CA ASP A 210 -3.52 -7.31 18.81
C ASP A 210 -2.07 -7.64 18.44
N LEU A 211 -1.28 -8.16 19.39
CA LEU A 211 0.08 -8.59 19.13
C LEU A 211 0.17 -9.77 18.14
N ALA A 212 -0.72 -10.75 18.27
CA ALA A 212 -0.78 -11.89 17.37
C ALA A 212 -1.15 -11.46 15.93
N LEU A 213 -2.13 -10.58 15.79
CA LEU A 213 -2.53 -10.01 14.48
C LEU A 213 -1.39 -9.23 13.84
N ARG A 214 -0.67 -8.40 14.61
CA ARG A 214 0.49 -7.65 14.11
C ARG A 214 1.64 -8.57 13.72
N ALA A 215 1.91 -9.60 14.53
CA ALA A 215 2.94 -10.59 14.20
C ALA A 215 2.57 -11.34 12.92
N ALA A 216 1.31 -11.77 12.77
CA ALA A 216 0.81 -12.42 11.57
C ALA A 216 0.93 -11.51 10.33
N ALA A 217 0.57 -10.23 10.44
CA ALA A 217 0.73 -9.26 9.36
C ALA A 217 2.21 -9.08 8.96
N GLY A 218 3.12 -9.00 9.94
CA GLY A 218 4.56 -8.88 9.68
C GLY A 218 5.16 -10.13 9.02
N ILE A 219 4.82 -11.31 9.54
CA ILE A 219 5.27 -12.60 8.99
C ILE A 219 4.68 -12.80 7.58
N GLY A 220 3.39 -12.53 7.40
CA GLY A 220 2.73 -12.63 6.11
C GLY A 220 3.36 -11.73 5.04
N SER A 221 3.70 -10.49 5.40
CA SER A 221 4.40 -9.56 4.49
C SER A 221 5.78 -10.09 4.09
N ILE A 222 6.55 -10.66 5.03
CA ILE A 222 7.85 -11.27 4.73
C ILE A 222 7.65 -12.49 3.80
N ALA A 223 6.69 -13.35 4.10
CA ALA A 223 6.42 -14.56 3.31
C ALA A 223 6.04 -14.20 1.87
N VAL A 224 5.15 -13.23 1.67
CA VAL A 224 4.78 -12.73 0.33
C VAL A 224 5.97 -12.12 -0.39
N GLY A 225 6.79 -11.31 0.29
CA GLY A 225 7.99 -10.74 -0.31
C GLY A 225 9.02 -11.78 -0.72
N LEU A 226 9.23 -12.83 0.10
CA LEU A 226 10.11 -13.94 -0.24
C LEU A 226 9.57 -14.77 -1.41
N LEU A 227 8.25 -15.00 -1.46
CA LEU A 227 7.60 -15.72 -2.56
C LEU A 227 7.77 -14.97 -3.88
N LEU A 228 7.54 -13.65 -3.87
CA LEU A 228 7.76 -12.82 -5.06
C LEU A 228 9.23 -12.85 -5.51
N ALA A 229 10.18 -12.72 -4.59
CA ALA A 229 11.61 -12.79 -4.91
C ALA A 229 12.00 -14.15 -5.49
N TRP A 230 11.43 -15.23 -4.96
CA TRP A 230 11.61 -16.58 -5.50
C TRP A 230 11.06 -16.71 -6.93
N GLN A 231 9.83 -16.27 -7.18
CA GLN A 231 9.22 -16.30 -8.52
C GLN A 231 10.07 -15.54 -9.54
N ILE A 232 10.52 -14.34 -9.18
CA ILE A 232 11.39 -13.54 -10.05
C ILE A 232 12.72 -14.28 -10.34
N GLY A 233 13.31 -14.90 -9.32
CA GLY A 233 14.55 -15.66 -9.46
C GLY A 233 14.42 -16.86 -10.38
N THR A 234 13.30 -17.59 -10.33
CA THR A 234 13.01 -18.72 -11.23
C THR A 234 12.74 -18.25 -12.67
N ASP A 235 11.95 -17.18 -12.83
CA ASP A 235 11.60 -16.62 -14.14
C ASP A 235 12.80 -15.97 -14.86
N ALA A 236 13.76 -15.49 -14.09
CA ALA A 236 15.01 -14.94 -14.59
C ALA A 236 16.10 -16.01 -14.90
N GLY A 237 15.85 -17.28 -14.53
CA GLY A 237 16.79 -18.39 -14.72
C GLY A 237 17.97 -18.38 -13.75
N PHE A 238 17.90 -17.60 -12.65
CA PHE A 238 18.96 -17.58 -11.62
C PHE A 238 18.88 -18.76 -10.65
N LEU A 239 17.72 -19.41 -10.55
CA LEU A 239 17.42 -20.49 -9.59
C LEU A 239 16.99 -21.79 -10.29
N ALA A 240 17.29 -21.93 -11.60
CA ALA A 240 17.05 -23.14 -12.39
C ALA A 240 18.25 -24.09 -12.36
#